data_6ea691da3eaee4caa75d3c383f83d96d
#
_entry.id   6ea691da3eaee4caa75d3c383f83d96d
#
_cell.length_a   1.000
_cell.length_b   1.000
_cell.length_c   1.000
_cell.angle_alpha   90.00
_cell.angle_beta   90.00
_cell.angle_gamma   90.00
#
_symmetry.space_group_name_H-M   'P 1'
#
loop_
_entity.id
_entity.type
_entity.pdbx_description
1 polymer ?
#
loop_
_entity_poly.entity_id
_entity_poly.type
_entity_poly.pdbx_seq_one_letter_code
_entity_poly.pdbx_strand_id
1 'polypeptide(L)'
;MGHRLPFLVVLVLAAGACGTPEAPRASSSSPVQVPAVSLSTLAGDHTELARLADGRVALVSLWATWCESCGKEMDALNRLDATTAAGRGAVVIGIDVGEEPGKVAEFARRRGLRYAQLVDEDFAFVDALGQRRVPSTLVVDRHGSIVFRGDALDGRSLEALRRAIAAGP
;
A
#
# COMPACT_ATOMS: atom_id res chain seq x y z
N MET A 1 83.12 20.45 38.62
CA MET A 1 82.29 21.40 37.87
C MET A 1 81.25 20.58 37.12
N GLY A 2 80.08 20.45 37.65
CA GLY A 2 79.03 19.58 37.14
C GLY A 2 77.81 20.43 36.71
N HIS A 3 77.57 20.46 35.45
CA HIS A 3 76.42 21.13 34.90
C HIS A 3 75.20 20.16 34.92
N ARG A 4 74.19 20.49 35.73
CA ARG A 4 72.91 19.79 35.73
C ARG A 4 71.94 20.52 34.75
N LEU A 5 71.62 19.83 33.68
CA LEU A 5 70.51 20.28 32.81
C LEU A 5 69.18 19.91 33.47
N PRO A 6 68.12 20.82 33.46
CA PRO A 6 66.79 20.45 33.88
C PRO A 6 66.09 19.75 32.77
N PHE A 7 65.48 18.59 33.06
CA PHE A 7 64.54 17.91 32.20
C PHE A 7 63.21 18.70 32.12
N LEU A 8 62.88 19.15 30.90
CA LEU A 8 61.61 19.77 30.63
C LEU A 8 60.57 18.65 30.35
N VAL A 9 59.67 18.45 31.30
CA VAL A 9 58.54 17.54 31.12
C VAL A 9 57.48 18.25 30.29
N VAL A 10 57.31 17.87 29.04
CA VAL A 10 56.22 18.33 28.20
C VAL A 10 54.99 17.48 28.48
N LEU A 11 54.01 18.09 29.16
CA LEU A 11 52.71 17.48 29.42
C LEU A 11 51.86 17.61 28.16
N VAL A 12 51.70 16.51 27.41
CA VAL A 12 50.77 16.45 26.25
C VAL A 12 49.37 16.22 26.78
N LEU A 13 48.55 17.27 26.78
CA LEU A 13 47.10 17.15 27.00
C LEU A 13 46.45 16.55 25.77
N ALA A 14 46.07 15.26 25.86
CA ALA A 14 45.20 14.61 24.87
C ALA A 14 43.77 15.11 25.06
N ALA A 15 43.32 16.00 24.17
CA ALA A 15 41.90 16.38 24.08
C ALA A 15 41.15 15.20 23.47
N GLY A 16 40.44 14.44 24.33
CA GLY A 16 39.50 13.41 23.91
C GLY A 16 38.31 14.05 23.21
N ALA A 17 38.20 13.88 21.89
CA ALA A 17 37.03 14.19 21.13
C ALA A 17 35.93 13.19 21.52
N CYS A 18 34.99 13.59 22.38
CA CYS A 18 33.72 12.90 22.56
C CYS A 18 32.94 12.98 21.28
N GLY A 19 33.06 11.99 20.39
CA GLY A 19 32.15 11.80 19.28
C GLY A 19 30.78 11.40 19.83
N THR A 20 29.80 12.31 19.77
CA THR A 20 28.39 11.98 20.01
C THR A 20 27.99 10.90 19.00
N PRO A 21 27.41 9.75 19.41
CA PRO A 21 26.89 8.78 18.48
C PRO A 21 25.76 9.44 17.66
N GLU A 22 26.01 9.63 16.37
CA GLU A 22 24.99 10.07 15.43
C GLU A 22 23.88 9.00 15.39
N ALA A 23 22.69 9.35 15.89
CA ALA A 23 21.52 8.49 15.81
C ALA A 23 21.29 8.11 14.34
N PRO A 24 20.96 6.84 14.02
CA PRO A 24 20.68 6.43 12.65
C PRO A 24 19.55 7.30 12.11
N ARG A 25 19.86 8.10 11.07
CA ARG A 25 18.84 8.84 10.32
C ARG A 25 17.85 7.82 9.78
N ALA A 26 16.65 7.79 10.34
CA ALA A 26 15.55 7.05 9.74
C ALA A 26 15.43 7.55 8.30
N SER A 27 15.69 6.65 7.34
CA SER A 27 15.46 6.92 5.93
C SER A 27 13.98 7.21 5.77
N SER A 28 13.61 8.46 5.67
CA SER A 28 12.26 8.88 5.32
C SER A 28 12.05 8.56 3.84
N SER A 29 11.79 7.29 3.53
CA SER A 29 11.24 6.94 2.23
C SER A 29 9.88 7.63 2.15
N SER A 30 9.71 8.53 1.19
CA SER A 30 8.40 9.13 0.92
C SER A 30 7.37 8.03 0.77
N PRO A 31 6.16 8.19 1.32
CA PRO A 31 5.11 7.18 1.20
C PRO A 31 4.84 6.90 -0.28
N VAL A 32 4.74 5.62 -0.63
CA VAL A 32 4.44 5.21 -2.00
C VAL A 32 2.98 5.55 -2.29
N GLN A 33 2.75 6.46 -3.23
CA GLN A 33 1.41 6.85 -3.63
C GLN A 33 0.78 5.82 -4.57
N VAL A 34 -0.54 5.68 -4.51
CA VAL A 34 -1.28 4.94 -5.53
C VAL A 34 -1.11 5.62 -6.89
N PRO A 35 -0.87 4.86 -7.99
CA PRO A 35 -0.73 5.44 -9.31
C PRO A 35 -1.98 6.21 -9.73
N ALA A 36 -1.79 7.44 -10.26
CA ALA A 36 -2.84 8.22 -10.89
C ALA A 36 -3.03 7.74 -12.35
N VAL A 37 -3.63 6.57 -12.50
CA VAL A 37 -3.87 5.91 -13.79
C VAL A 37 -5.38 5.82 -14.01
N SER A 38 -5.81 6.05 -15.24
CA SER A 38 -7.19 5.89 -15.67
C SER A 38 -7.52 4.40 -15.75
N LEU A 39 -8.57 3.99 -15.05
CA LEU A 39 -9.09 2.61 -15.02
C LEU A 39 -10.52 2.62 -15.56
N SER A 40 -10.92 1.54 -16.22
CA SER A 40 -12.31 1.40 -16.69
C SER A 40 -13.23 0.95 -15.55
N THR A 41 -14.45 1.48 -15.52
CA THR A 41 -15.54 0.92 -14.73
C THR A 41 -16.17 -0.25 -15.49
N LEU A 42 -16.99 -1.06 -14.80
CA LEU A 42 -17.75 -2.13 -15.48
C LEU A 42 -18.78 -1.61 -16.49
N ALA A 43 -19.13 -0.33 -16.46
CA ALA A 43 -20.01 0.34 -17.42
C ALA A 43 -19.25 0.89 -18.65
N GLY A 44 -17.92 0.85 -18.62
CA GLY A 44 -17.05 1.38 -19.69
C GLY A 44 -16.66 2.85 -19.51
N ASP A 45 -17.10 3.50 -18.43
CA ASP A 45 -16.61 4.83 -18.06
C ASP A 45 -15.18 4.72 -17.48
N HIS A 46 -14.48 5.86 -17.41
CA HIS A 46 -13.14 5.92 -16.86
C HIS A 46 -13.07 6.70 -15.54
N THR A 47 -12.25 6.21 -14.61
CA THR A 47 -12.00 6.86 -13.32
C THR A 47 -10.62 6.49 -12.79
N GLU A 48 -10.20 7.15 -11.71
CA GLU A 48 -8.98 6.80 -10.97
C GLU A 48 -9.36 6.15 -9.63
N LEU A 49 -8.49 5.27 -9.12
CA LEU A 49 -8.67 4.64 -7.82
C LEU A 49 -8.91 5.67 -6.71
N ALA A 50 -8.12 6.75 -6.68
CA ALA A 50 -8.22 7.80 -5.67
C ALA A 50 -9.60 8.48 -5.68
N ARG A 51 -10.17 8.71 -6.87
CA ARG A 51 -11.51 9.29 -7.01
C ARG A 51 -12.60 8.35 -6.49
N LEU A 52 -12.48 7.05 -6.77
CA LEU A 52 -13.44 6.05 -6.28
C LEU A 52 -13.34 5.85 -4.76
N ALA A 53 -12.13 5.94 -4.20
CA ALA A 53 -11.91 5.89 -2.76
C ALA A 53 -12.52 7.09 -2.02
N ASP A 54 -12.58 8.26 -2.66
CA ASP A 54 -13.24 9.48 -2.16
C ASP A 54 -12.78 9.86 -0.73
N GLY A 55 -11.46 9.93 -0.52
CA GLY A 55 -10.86 10.27 0.77
C GLY A 55 -11.06 9.23 1.88
N ARG A 56 -11.57 8.04 1.55
CA ARG A 56 -11.68 6.91 2.49
C ARG A 56 -10.45 6.03 2.42
N VAL A 57 -10.21 5.27 3.47
CA VAL A 57 -9.27 4.14 3.41
C VAL A 57 -9.78 3.13 2.39
N ALA A 58 -8.92 2.63 1.51
CA ALA A 58 -9.30 1.60 0.54
C ALA A 58 -8.53 0.29 0.79
N LEU A 59 -9.27 -0.83 0.82
CA LEU A 59 -8.69 -2.14 0.61
C LEU A 59 -8.86 -2.48 -0.86
N VAL A 60 -7.74 -2.65 -1.56
CA VAL A 60 -7.71 -2.92 -2.99
C VAL A 60 -7.28 -4.37 -3.21
N SER A 61 -8.08 -5.12 -3.95
CA SER A 61 -7.75 -6.49 -4.39
C SER A 61 -7.46 -6.47 -5.89
N LEU A 62 -6.22 -6.84 -6.27
CA LEU A 62 -5.86 -7.10 -7.66
C LEU A 62 -6.20 -8.55 -7.98
N TRP A 63 -6.96 -8.78 -9.04
CA TRP A 63 -7.49 -10.09 -9.37
C TRP A 63 -7.68 -10.27 -10.89
N ALA A 64 -8.09 -11.47 -11.33
CA ALA A 64 -8.50 -11.73 -12.72
C ALA A 64 -9.52 -12.85 -12.75
N THR A 65 -10.33 -12.92 -13.82
CA THR A 65 -11.38 -13.96 -13.96
C THR A 65 -10.84 -15.38 -14.01
N TRP A 66 -9.62 -15.57 -14.52
CA TRP A 66 -8.90 -16.84 -14.61
C TRP A 66 -8.15 -17.23 -13.31
N CYS A 67 -8.07 -16.33 -12.31
CA CYS A 67 -7.34 -16.54 -11.06
C CYS A 67 -8.19 -17.34 -10.07
N GLU A 68 -7.96 -18.64 -9.97
CA GLU A 68 -8.71 -19.54 -9.07
C GLU A 68 -8.56 -19.13 -7.58
N SER A 69 -7.34 -18.77 -7.15
CA SER A 69 -7.07 -18.33 -5.78
C SER A 69 -7.78 -17.03 -5.43
N CYS A 70 -7.92 -16.11 -6.40
CA CYS A 70 -8.68 -14.87 -6.21
C CYS A 70 -10.16 -15.18 -5.91
N GLY A 71 -10.72 -16.19 -6.58
CA GLY A 71 -12.11 -16.61 -6.36
C GLY A 71 -12.42 -17.02 -4.93
N LYS A 72 -11.42 -17.54 -4.18
CA LYS A 72 -11.57 -17.96 -2.78
C LYS A 72 -11.72 -16.78 -1.82
N GLU A 73 -11.27 -15.57 -2.21
CA GLU A 73 -11.30 -14.36 -1.37
C GLU A 73 -12.57 -13.53 -1.59
N MET A 74 -13.25 -13.69 -2.72
CA MET A 74 -14.36 -12.83 -3.16
C MET A 74 -15.52 -12.75 -2.16
N ASP A 75 -15.89 -13.87 -1.53
CA ASP A 75 -16.94 -13.87 -0.52
C ASP A 75 -16.53 -13.13 0.76
N ALA A 76 -15.25 -13.23 1.12
CA ALA A 76 -14.71 -12.48 2.25
C ALA A 76 -14.65 -10.98 1.95
N LEU A 77 -14.27 -10.59 0.73
CA LEU A 77 -14.29 -9.20 0.27
C LEU A 77 -15.71 -8.63 0.25
N ASN A 78 -16.72 -9.39 -0.23
CA ASN A 78 -18.13 -8.98 -0.15
C ASN A 78 -18.60 -8.71 1.29
N ARG A 79 -18.22 -9.58 2.24
CA ARG A 79 -18.56 -9.39 3.66
C ARG A 79 -17.83 -8.19 4.26
N LEU A 80 -16.55 -8.03 3.92
CA LEU A 80 -15.74 -6.91 4.39
C LEU A 80 -16.33 -5.57 3.91
N ASP A 81 -16.68 -5.48 2.64
CA ASP A 81 -17.32 -4.28 2.07
C ASP A 81 -18.60 -3.93 2.80
N ALA A 82 -19.49 -4.90 3.00
CA ALA A 82 -20.75 -4.67 3.71
C ALA A 82 -20.54 -4.14 5.14
N THR A 83 -19.48 -4.57 5.83
CA THR A 83 -19.18 -4.12 7.20
C THR A 83 -18.48 -2.76 7.23
N THR A 84 -17.55 -2.50 6.32
CA THR A 84 -16.79 -1.25 6.26
C THR A 84 -17.63 -0.09 5.68
N ALA A 85 -18.45 -0.38 4.69
CA ALA A 85 -19.39 0.60 4.10
C ALA A 85 -20.40 1.11 5.12
N ALA A 86 -20.94 0.23 5.98
CA ALA A 86 -21.85 0.60 7.06
C ALA A 86 -21.22 1.62 8.04
N GLY A 87 -19.92 1.45 8.36
CA GLY A 87 -19.15 2.34 9.23
C GLY A 87 -18.58 3.58 8.53
N ARG A 88 -18.71 3.70 7.20
CA ARG A 88 -18.09 4.77 6.37
C ARG A 88 -16.58 4.95 6.56
N GLY A 89 -15.89 3.98 7.19
CA GLY A 89 -14.46 4.07 7.50
C GLY A 89 -13.54 3.67 6.34
N ALA A 90 -14.00 2.76 5.50
CA ALA A 90 -13.24 2.25 4.37
C ALA A 90 -14.14 1.80 3.22
N VAL A 91 -13.53 1.52 2.07
CA VAL A 91 -14.15 0.95 0.88
C VAL A 91 -13.32 -0.23 0.40
N VAL A 92 -13.99 -1.26 -0.14
CA VAL A 92 -13.32 -2.36 -0.84
C VAL A 92 -13.41 -2.11 -2.34
N ILE A 93 -12.30 -2.24 -3.05
CA ILE A 93 -12.22 -2.02 -4.49
C ILE A 93 -11.48 -3.21 -5.10
N GLY A 94 -12.12 -3.90 -6.05
CA GLY A 94 -11.46 -4.87 -6.91
C GLY A 94 -10.89 -4.18 -8.15
N ILE A 95 -9.68 -4.55 -8.55
CA ILE A 95 -9.12 -4.16 -9.85
C ILE A 95 -8.81 -5.45 -10.61
N ASP A 96 -9.57 -5.71 -11.65
CA ASP A 96 -9.25 -6.78 -12.60
C ASP A 96 -8.06 -6.36 -13.47
N VAL A 97 -7.17 -7.32 -13.77
CA VAL A 97 -5.90 -7.05 -14.45
C VAL A 97 -5.86 -7.71 -15.81
N GLY A 98 -5.87 -6.90 -16.87
CA GLY A 98 -5.59 -7.33 -18.25
C GLY A 98 -6.78 -7.95 -18.97
N GLU A 99 -8.02 -7.64 -18.57
CA GLU A 99 -9.22 -8.17 -19.21
C GLU A 99 -10.16 -7.03 -19.63
N GLU A 100 -11.12 -7.32 -20.51
CA GLU A 100 -12.08 -6.33 -20.97
C GLU A 100 -13.22 -6.09 -19.97
N PRO A 101 -13.73 -4.85 -19.80
CA PRO A 101 -14.79 -4.51 -18.84
C PRO A 101 -16.05 -5.37 -18.98
N GLY A 102 -16.48 -5.68 -20.21
CA GLY A 102 -17.66 -6.52 -20.46
C GLY A 102 -17.53 -7.95 -19.94
N LYS A 103 -16.34 -8.56 -20.10
CA LYS A 103 -16.03 -9.89 -19.56
C LYS A 103 -16.02 -9.87 -18.02
N VAL A 104 -15.39 -8.84 -17.44
CA VAL A 104 -15.31 -8.66 -16.00
C VAL A 104 -16.67 -8.42 -15.39
N ALA A 105 -17.52 -7.59 -16.04
CA ALA A 105 -18.88 -7.32 -15.60
C ALA A 105 -19.75 -8.58 -15.56
N GLU A 106 -19.65 -9.43 -16.60
CA GLU A 106 -20.37 -10.70 -16.63
C GLU A 106 -19.92 -11.64 -15.50
N PHE A 107 -18.60 -11.75 -15.28
CA PHE A 107 -18.05 -12.55 -14.21
C PHE A 107 -18.50 -12.04 -12.84
N ALA A 108 -18.35 -10.73 -12.58
CA ALA A 108 -18.74 -10.09 -11.32
C ALA A 108 -20.23 -10.33 -11.00
N ARG A 109 -21.10 -10.21 -12.00
CA ARG A 109 -22.53 -10.51 -11.86
C ARG A 109 -22.77 -11.98 -11.50
N ARG A 110 -22.15 -12.94 -12.19
CA ARG A 110 -22.30 -14.38 -11.92
C ARG A 110 -21.80 -14.77 -10.54
N ARG A 111 -20.69 -14.14 -10.09
CA ARG A 111 -20.08 -14.38 -8.76
C ARG A 111 -20.75 -13.60 -7.64
N GLY A 112 -21.67 -12.68 -7.96
CA GLY A 112 -22.35 -11.85 -6.97
C GLY A 112 -21.40 -10.89 -6.25
N LEU A 113 -20.42 -10.32 -6.96
CA LEU A 113 -19.52 -9.31 -6.40
C LEU A 113 -20.31 -8.02 -6.19
N ARG A 114 -20.26 -7.47 -4.97
CA ARG A 114 -21.02 -6.29 -4.56
C ARG A 114 -20.15 -5.07 -4.28
N TYR A 115 -18.86 -5.29 -4.00
CA TYR A 115 -17.90 -4.21 -3.83
C TYR A 115 -17.50 -3.60 -5.19
N ALA A 116 -17.01 -2.38 -5.18
CA ALA A 116 -16.67 -1.64 -6.39
C ALA A 116 -15.63 -2.38 -7.24
N GLN A 117 -15.81 -2.36 -8.56
CA GLN A 117 -14.91 -3.02 -9.51
C GLN A 117 -14.38 -2.01 -10.51
N LEU A 118 -13.07 -2.06 -10.75
CA LEU A 118 -12.36 -1.37 -11.82
C LEU A 118 -11.61 -2.40 -12.68
N VAL A 119 -11.19 -1.99 -13.85
CA VAL A 119 -10.47 -2.81 -14.82
C VAL A 119 -9.24 -2.07 -15.31
N ASP A 120 -8.09 -2.73 -15.21
CA ASP A 120 -6.78 -2.29 -15.71
C ASP A 120 -6.48 -3.06 -17.00
N GLU A 121 -7.15 -2.66 -18.10
CA GLU A 121 -7.15 -3.39 -19.37
C GLU A 121 -5.76 -3.53 -20.00
N ASP A 122 -4.96 -2.49 -19.92
CA ASP A 122 -3.65 -2.35 -20.55
C ASP A 122 -2.47 -2.53 -19.57
N PHE A 123 -2.73 -2.99 -18.34
CA PHE A 123 -1.76 -3.18 -17.27
C PHE A 123 -1.09 -1.88 -16.77
N ALA A 124 -1.60 -0.71 -17.11
CA ALA A 124 -0.97 0.56 -16.76
C ALA A 124 -0.86 0.77 -15.24
N PHE A 125 -1.89 0.37 -14.50
CA PHE A 125 -1.91 0.48 -13.04
C PHE A 125 -0.91 -0.47 -12.37
N VAL A 126 -0.93 -1.75 -12.73
CA VAL A 126 -0.02 -2.75 -12.13
C VAL A 126 1.43 -2.53 -12.54
N ASP A 127 1.69 -1.98 -13.74
CA ASP A 127 3.02 -1.61 -14.18
C ASP A 127 3.57 -0.42 -13.38
N ALA A 128 2.75 0.60 -13.18
CA ALA A 128 3.12 1.74 -12.34
C ALA A 128 3.35 1.33 -10.87
N LEU A 129 2.65 0.29 -10.39
CA LEU A 129 2.91 -0.31 -9.08
C LEU A 129 4.18 -1.16 -9.04
N GLY A 130 4.70 -1.60 -10.18
CA GLY A 130 5.74 -2.63 -10.27
C GLY A 130 5.27 -4.02 -9.80
N GLN A 131 3.96 -4.32 -9.94
CA GLN A 131 3.35 -5.54 -9.40
C GLN A 131 2.28 -6.08 -10.34
N ARG A 132 2.55 -7.17 -11.05
CA ARG A 132 1.60 -7.83 -11.96
C ARG A 132 1.00 -9.14 -11.40
N ARG A 133 1.35 -9.53 -10.17
CA ARG A 133 0.90 -10.79 -9.58
C ARG A 133 -0.52 -10.66 -9.03
N VAL A 134 -1.37 -11.68 -9.29
CA VAL A 134 -2.70 -11.83 -8.69
C VAL A 134 -2.80 -13.21 -8.00
N PRO A 135 -3.51 -13.31 -6.86
CA PRO A 135 -4.08 -12.21 -6.12
C PRO A 135 -3.02 -11.28 -5.52
N SER A 136 -3.39 -10.05 -5.26
CA SER A 136 -2.58 -9.11 -4.48
C SER A 136 -3.47 -8.14 -3.73
N THR A 137 -3.13 -7.84 -2.48
CA THR A 137 -3.92 -6.95 -1.64
C THR A 137 -3.12 -5.72 -1.25
N LEU A 138 -3.71 -4.54 -1.45
CA LEU A 138 -3.16 -3.27 -0.99
C LEU A 138 -4.09 -2.66 0.07
N VAL A 139 -3.52 -1.92 1.02
CA VAL A 139 -4.27 -0.97 1.83
C VAL A 139 -3.75 0.42 1.52
N VAL A 140 -4.67 1.30 1.15
CA VAL A 140 -4.42 2.69 0.79
C VAL A 140 -5.07 3.56 1.85
N ASP A 141 -4.31 4.50 2.42
CA ASP A 141 -4.83 5.44 3.40
C ASP A 141 -5.65 6.56 2.74
N ARG A 142 -6.20 7.47 3.55
CA ARG A 142 -7.02 8.60 3.07
C ARG A 142 -6.27 9.62 2.22
N HIS A 143 -4.93 9.60 2.29
CA HIS A 143 -4.04 10.48 1.52
C HIS A 143 -3.55 9.83 0.22
N GLY A 144 -4.05 8.62 -0.11
CA GLY A 144 -3.62 7.88 -1.30
C GLY A 144 -2.29 7.15 -1.13
N SER A 145 -1.75 7.08 0.10
CA SER A 145 -0.51 6.34 0.36
C SER A 145 -0.78 4.85 0.54
N ILE A 146 0.02 4.01 -0.10
CA ILE A 146 -0.03 2.56 0.08
C ILE A 146 0.68 2.22 1.39
N VAL A 147 -0.08 1.87 2.41
CA VAL A 147 0.42 1.53 3.75
C VAL A 147 0.61 0.03 3.97
N PHE A 148 0.13 -0.79 3.04
CA PHE A 148 0.33 -2.25 3.04
C PHE A 148 0.31 -2.81 1.63
N ARG A 149 1.15 -3.83 1.38
CA ARG A 149 1.13 -4.70 0.19
C ARG A 149 1.28 -6.15 0.64
N GLY A 150 0.47 -7.04 0.08
CA GLY A 150 0.51 -8.47 0.34
C GLY A 150 -0.01 -9.29 -0.83
N ASP A 151 0.20 -10.60 -0.79
CA ASP A 151 -0.16 -11.52 -1.86
C ASP A 151 -1.59 -12.07 -1.72
N ALA A 152 -2.29 -11.73 -0.64
CA ALA A 152 -3.63 -12.25 -0.33
C ALA A 152 -4.36 -11.40 0.70
N LEU A 153 -5.69 -11.59 0.79
CA LEU A 153 -6.51 -11.11 1.90
C LEU A 153 -6.26 -12.01 3.13
N ASP A 154 -5.40 -11.56 4.04
CA ASP A 154 -4.99 -12.28 5.24
C ASP A 154 -5.11 -11.43 6.52
N GLY A 155 -4.70 -12.01 7.66
CA GLY A 155 -4.72 -11.31 8.95
C GLY A 155 -3.86 -10.03 8.95
N ARG A 156 -2.77 -9.97 8.17
CA ARG A 156 -1.89 -8.81 8.07
C ARG A 156 -2.54 -7.67 7.30
N SER A 157 -3.20 -7.96 6.17
CA SER A 157 -3.94 -6.98 5.39
C SER A 157 -5.12 -6.41 6.16
N LEU A 158 -5.86 -7.25 6.91
CA LEU A 158 -6.96 -6.82 7.77
C LEU A 158 -6.48 -5.97 8.95
N GLU A 159 -5.33 -6.28 9.53
CA GLU A 159 -4.75 -5.46 10.60
C GLU A 159 -4.26 -4.11 10.06
N ALA A 160 -3.62 -4.08 8.90
CA ALA A 160 -3.23 -2.83 8.23
C ALA A 160 -4.46 -1.96 7.92
N LEU A 161 -5.55 -2.56 7.44
CA LEU A 161 -6.82 -1.87 7.20
C LEU A 161 -7.37 -1.24 8.49
N ARG A 162 -7.42 -2.01 9.59
CA ARG A 162 -7.87 -1.49 10.89
C ARG A 162 -7.03 -0.31 11.38
N ARG A 163 -5.71 -0.40 11.27
CA ARG A 163 -4.79 0.69 11.64
C ARG A 163 -5.01 1.94 10.79
N ALA A 164 -5.16 1.79 9.48
CA ALA A 164 -5.41 2.91 8.58
C ALA A 164 -6.76 3.61 8.89
N ILE A 165 -7.80 2.83 9.23
CA ILE A 165 -9.09 3.38 9.66
C ILE A 165 -8.96 4.13 10.99
N ALA A 166 -8.24 3.56 11.96
CA ALA A 166 -8.06 4.13 13.30
C ALA A 166 -7.17 5.37 13.33
N ALA A 167 -6.29 5.55 12.33
CA ALA A 167 -5.41 6.72 12.24
C ALA A 167 -6.19 8.06 12.07
N GLY A 168 -7.49 7.99 11.76
CA GLY A 168 -8.34 9.18 11.62
C GLY A 168 -8.02 10.01 10.37
N PRO A 169 -8.71 11.13 10.20
CA PRO A 169 -8.39 12.13 9.18
C PRO A 169 -7.13 12.92 9.56
#